data_6004f5e0477e61d07606255483e948ef
#
_entry.id   6004f5e0477e61d07606255483e948ef
#
_cell.length_a   1.000
_cell.length_b   1.000
_cell.length_c   1.000
_cell.angle_alpha   90.00
_cell.angle_beta   90.00
_cell.angle_gamma   90.00
#
_symmetry.space_group_name_H-M   'P 1'
#
loop_
_entity.id
_entity.type
_entity.pdbx_description
1 polymer ?
#
loop_
_entity_poly.entity_id
_entity_poly.type
_entity_poly.pdbx_seq_one_letter_code
_entity_poly.pdbx_strand_id
1 'polypeptide(L)'
;MTEKAYAPGESYAYPLILKKLLTIPLIYSPDREIVYRDKTRITYRTLNERINRLANGLTRLGVKPGDVVAAFEFDSHRYLECFFAVPGMGATLQTVNWRLSPEQIVYTVNHAEAKVIIVNAFFLQLLQAVRDKLTTVKKVVLISDDGKKPETPLAVDAEYEELLAASETRYDFPDLDENTRATTFYTTGTTGNPKGVFFSHRQLVLHTLSVTAAVGAYHTQCRCRSDDVYMPLTPMFHVHAWGFPYIATLLGVKQVYPGMYEPGMILKLIQAEKVTFSHCVPTILQMILTSPAAKDADLSRWKVIIGGSQLPRGLAKMARERGIEVNVGYGMSETCPVISLANPKEHMLAWDAERQLDVVIKTGRPIPLADVEIVDPLDAPLPHDGKTVGEVVMRTPWL
;
A
#
# COMPACT_ATOMS: atom_id res chain seq x y z
N MET A 1 5.89 17.51 26.49
CA MET A 1 6.14 18.27 25.25
C MET A 1 6.79 19.58 25.62
N THR A 2 8.06 19.76 25.33
CA THR A 2 8.65 21.09 25.32
C THR A 2 8.10 21.81 24.10
N GLU A 3 7.12 22.71 24.28
CA GLU A 3 6.75 23.67 23.24
C GLU A 3 8.02 24.41 22.84
N LYS A 4 8.49 24.20 21.61
CA LYS A 4 9.44 25.12 21.00
C LYS A 4 8.71 26.45 20.86
N ALA A 5 9.02 27.39 21.71
CA ALA A 5 8.58 28.78 21.53
C ALA A 5 9.26 29.30 20.24
N TYR A 6 8.46 29.62 19.22
CA TYR A 6 8.95 30.26 18.00
C TYR A 6 9.11 31.76 18.27
N ALA A 7 10.20 32.34 17.81
CA ALA A 7 10.36 33.78 17.84
C ALA A 7 9.29 34.44 16.93
N PRO A 8 8.82 35.67 17.29
CA PRO A 8 7.90 36.40 16.42
C PRO A 8 8.48 36.56 15.00
N GLY A 9 7.78 36.05 13.98
CA GLY A 9 8.22 36.05 12.58
C GLY A 9 8.84 34.76 12.08
N GLU A 10 9.06 33.74 12.93
CA GLU A 10 9.45 32.39 12.50
C GLU A 10 8.20 31.59 12.07
N SER A 11 8.27 30.93 10.91
CA SER A 11 7.22 30.02 10.48
C SER A 11 7.33 28.68 11.21
N TYR A 12 6.19 28.11 11.60
CA TYR A 12 6.12 26.78 12.19
C TYR A 12 6.61 25.72 11.19
N ALA A 13 7.62 24.94 11.55
CA ALA A 13 8.07 23.82 10.77
C ALA A 13 7.06 22.66 10.91
N TYR A 14 6.25 22.43 9.87
CA TYR A 14 5.27 21.34 9.83
C TYR A 14 5.86 20.13 9.11
N PRO A 15 6.31 19.08 9.82
CA PRO A 15 6.95 17.93 9.18
C PRO A 15 5.94 17.07 8.41
N LEU A 16 6.35 16.62 7.22
CA LEU A 16 5.57 15.69 6.38
C LEU A 16 5.71 14.25 6.88
N ILE A 17 4.96 13.90 7.92
CA ILE A 17 5.02 12.58 8.56
C ILE A 17 3.68 11.85 8.48
N LEU A 18 3.74 10.51 8.39
CA LEU A 18 2.58 9.64 8.09
C LEU A 18 1.40 9.83 9.06
N LYS A 19 1.66 10.08 10.36
CA LYS A 19 0.56 10.30 11.32
C LYS A 19 -0.37 11.44 10.93
N LYS A 20 0.11 12.42 10.14
CA LYS A 20 -0.70 13.56 9.67
C LYS A 20 -1.77 13.15 8.66
N LEU A 21 -1.62 12.02 7.97
CA LEU A 21 -2.63 11.49 7.05
C LEU A 21 -3.90 11.01 7.78
N LEU A 22 -3.81 10.71 9.09
CA LEU A 22 -4.96 10.34 9.92
C LEU A 22 -5.80 11.54 10.39
N THR A 23 -5.33 12.77 10.25
CA THR A 23 -6.02 13.95 10.76
C THR A 23 -7.39 14.14 10.11
N ILE A 24 -7.46 14.06 8.78
CA ILE A 24 -8.71 14.28 8.02
C ILE A 24 -9.77 13.22 8.34
N PRO A 25 -9.50 11.90 8.25
CA PRO A 25 -10.52 10.90 8.54
C PRO A 25 -11.01 10.95 10.00
N LEU A 26 -10.16 11.31 10.95
CA LEU A 26 -10.56 11.41 12.35
C LEU A 26 -11.48 12.61 12.63
N ILE A 27 -11.41 13.67 11.81
CA ILE A 27 -12.27 14.86 11.94
C ILE A 27 -13.57 14.69 11.13
N TYR A 28 -13.46 14.28 9.87
CA TYR A 28 -14.59 14.32 8.93
C TYR A 28 -15.27 12.97 8.69
N SER A 29 -14.60 11.86 8.96
CA SER A 29 -15.09 10.50 8.69
C SER A 29 -14.77 9.51 9.81
N PRO A 30 -14.85 9.90 11.11
CA PRO A 30 -14.37 9.06 12.22
C PRO A 30 -15.11 7.73 12.32
N ASP A 31 -16.35 7.67 11.87
CA ASP A 31 -17.21 6.50 11.93
C ASP A 31 -17.28 5.73 10.60
N ARG A 32 -16.51 6.18 9.56
CA ARG A 32 -16.37 5.45 8.31
C ARG A 32 -15.65 4.12 8.54
N GLU A 33 -16.11 3.08 7.86
CA GLU A 33 -15.72 1.70 8.14
C GLU A 33 -14.43 1.27 7.46
N ILE A 34 -13.72 0.38 8.15
CA ILE A 34 -12.62 -0.43 7.66
C ILE A 34 -13.02 -1.89 7.88
N VAL A 35 -13.13 -2.64 6.80
CA VAL A 35 -13.68 -4.00 6.78
C VAL A 35 -12.57 -4.98 6.41
N TYR A 36 -12.46 -6.07 7.16
CA TYR A 36 -11.59 -7.19 6.84
C TYR A 36 -12.42 -8.43 6.55
N ARG A 37 -12.48 -8.81 5.30
CA ARG A 37 -13.29 -9.94 4.79
C ARG A 37 -14.75 -9.82 5.27
N ASP A 38 -15.34 -10.93 5.65
CA ASP A 38 -16.63 -11.02 6.33
C ASP A 38 -16.49 -11.26 7.85
N LYS A 39 -15.33 -10.90 8.42
CA LYS A 39 -14.95 -11.21 9.81
C LYS A 39 -14.96 -9.99 10.72
N THR A 40 -14.33 -8.89 10.31
CA THR A 40 -14.09 -7.75 11.19
C THR A 40 -14.52 -6.45 10.52
N ARG A 41 -15.17 -5.60 11.32
CA ARG A 41 -15.57 -4.25 10.91
C ARG A 41 -15.23 -3.30 12.03
N ILE A 42 -14.40 -2.31 11.73
CA ILE A 42 -13.99 -1.24 12.66
C ILE A 42 -14.21 0.12 11.98
N THR A 43 -14.06 1.20 12.74
CA THR A 43 -14.13 2.56 12.22
C THR A 43 -12.75 3.22 12.23
N TYR A 44 -12.59 4.39 11.59
CA TYR A 44 -11.34 5.16 11.70
C TYR A 44 -11.02 5.56 13.14
N ARG A 45 -12.03 5.83 13.96
CA ARG A 45 -11.85 6.06 15.41
C ARG A 45 -11.22 4.84 16.07
N THR A 46 -11.77 3.66 15.82
CA THR A 46 -11.24 2.40 16.35
C THR A 46 -9.86 2.08 15.75
N LEU A 47 -9.65 2.33 14.46
CA LEU A 47 -8.33 2.18 13.83
C LEU A 47 -7.27 3.01 14.56
N ASN A 48 -7.57 4.30 14.82
CA ASN A 48 -6.63 5.17 15.52
C ASN A 48 -6.34 4.68 16.95
N GLU A 49 -7.36 4.22 17.68
CA GLU A 49 -7.17 3.61 18.99
C GLU A 49 -6.26 2.37 18.91
N ARG A 50 -6.50 1.50 17.94
CA ARG A 50 -5.71 0.26 17.72
C ARG A 50 -4.28 0.56 17.29
N ILE A 51 -4.04 1.60 16.49
CA ILE A 51 -2.70 2.12 16.15
C ILE A 51 -1.95 2.54 17.42
N ASN A 52 -2.60 3.29 18.32
CA ASN A 52 -2.01 3.68 19.60
C ASN A 52 -1.69 2.48 20.49
N ARG A 53 -2.62 1.52 20.59
CA ARG A 53 -2.43 0.28 21.34
C ARG A 53 -1.28 -0.56 20.79
N LEU A 54 -1.17 -0.66 19.46
CA LEU A 54 -0.05 -1.37 18.81
C LEU A 54 1.29 -0.71 19.14
N ALA A 55 1.38 0.62 19.06
CA ALA A 55 2.60 1.35 19.39
C ALA A 55 3.01 1.13 20.87
N ASN A 56 2.05 1.19 21.81
CA ASN A 56 2.29 0.88 23.22
C ASN A 56 2.74 -0.58 23.40
N GLY A 57 2.08 -1.52 22.74
CA GLY A 57 2.43 -2.94 22.80
C GLY A 57 3.85 -3.23 22.30
N LEU A 58 4.21 -2.64 21.15
CA LEU A 58 5.55 -2.77 20.56
C LEU A 58 6.63 -2.13 21.47
N THR A 59 6.32 -0.98 22.09
CA THR A 59 7.23 -0.35 23.08
C THR A 59 7.48 -1.26 24.26
N ARG A 60 6.43 -1.93 24.80
CA ARG A 60 6.59 -2.93 25.88
C ARG A 60 7.42 -4.15 25.46
N LEU A 61 7.35 -4.54 24.19
CA LEU A 61 8.19 -5.59 23.63
C LEU A 61 9.64 -5.12 23.36
N GLY A 62 9.95 -3.85 23.64
CA GLY A 62 11.29 -3.28 23.56
C GLY A 62 11.63 -2.64 22.22
N VAL A 63 10.66 -2.39 21.35
CA VAL A 63 10.86 -1.64 20.09
C VAL A 63 11.16 -0.18 20.41
N LYS A 64 12.20 0.36 19.77
CA LYS A 64 12.66 1.75 19.92
C LYS A 64 12.73 2.43 18.56
N PRO A 65 12.78 3.77 18.52
CA PRO A 65 13.09 4.49 17.28
C PRO A 65 14.36 3.94 16.61
N GLY A 66 14.31 3.76 15.29
CA GLY A 66 15.37 3.16 14.47
C GLY A 66 15.33 1.63 14.38
N ASP A 67 14.57 0.94 15.21
CA ASP A 67 14.40 -0.52 15.11
C ASP A 67 13.54 -0.90 13.89
N VAL A 68 13.69 -2.14 13.44
CA VAL A 68 12.90 -2.69 12.35
C VAL A 68 11.90 -3.71 12.86
N VAL A 69 10.63 -3.56 12.45
CA VAL A 69 9.55 -4.50 12.70
C VAL A 69 9.10 -5.11 11.36
N ALA A 70 9.25 -6.42 11.21
CA ALA A 70 8.86 -7.15 10.00
C ALA A 70 7.42 -7.65 10.10
N ALA A 71 6.63 -7.50 9.04
CA ALA A 71 5.26 -7.97 8.98
C ALA A 71 5.09 -9.04 7.88
N PHE A 72 4.61 -10.22 8.30
CA PHE A 72 4.18 -11.31 7.43
C PHE A 72 2.66 -11.42 7.52
N GLU A 73 1.94 -10.67 6.70
CA GLU A 73 0.50 -10.57 6.79
C GLU A 73 -0.11 -10.51 5.38
N PHE A 74 -1.38 -10.91 5.29
CA PHE A 74 -2.23 -10.65 4.15
C PHE A 74 -2.78 -9.22 4.20
N ASP A 75 -3.50 -8.82 3.16
CA ASP A 75 -4.14 -7.51 3.13
C ASP A 75 -5.24 -7.43 4.18
N SER A 76 -4.96 -6.71 5.27
CA SER A 76 -5.82 -6.66 6.46
C SER A 76 -5.80 -5.30 7.16
N HIS A 77 -6.79 -5.07 8.03
CA HIS A 77 -6.81 -3.91 8.91
C HIS A 77 -5.58 -3.89 9.85
N ARG A 78 -5.08 -5.05 10.29
CA ARG A 78 -3.88 -5.15 11.13
C ARG A 78 -2.63 -4.70 10.39
N TYR A 79 -2.54 -5.01 9.10
CA TYR A 79 -1.45 -4.51 8.28
C TYR A 79 -1.53 -2.99 8.13
N LEU A 80 -2.75 -2.44 7.96
CA LEU A 80 -2.94 -0.98 7.95
C LEU A 80 -2.53 -0.34 9.28
N GLU A 81 -2.83 -0.98 10.41
CA GLU A 81 -2.38 -0.53 11.73
C GLU A 81 -0.84 -0.47 11.81
N CYS A 82 -0.15 -1.49 11.28
CA CYS A 82 1.31 -1.50 11.20
C CYS A 82 1.86 -0.37 10.32
N PHE A 83 1.17 0.02 9.22
CA PHE A 83 1.58 1.11 8.32
C PHE A 83 1.66 2.46 9.03
N PHE A 84 0.92 2.64 10.11
CA PHE A 84 0.91 3.88 10.88
C PHE A 84 1.63 3.76 12.24
N ALA A 85 1.41 2.67 12.98
CA ALA A 85 1.98 2.52 14.31
C ALA A 85 3.51 2.43 14.29
N VAL A 86 4.06 1.55 13.44
CA VAL A 86 5.50 1.30 13.40
C VAL A 86 6.27 2.55 12.95
N PRO A 87 5.97 3.15 11.77
CA PRO A 87 6.65 4.37 11.39
C PRO A 87 6.37 5.53 12.35
N GLY A 88 5.13 5.63 12.87
CA GLY A 88 4.73 6.71 13.76
C GLY A 88 5.56 6.77 15.05
N MET A 89 6.02 5.64 15.57
CA MET A 89 6.90 5.59 16.74
C MET A 89 8.39 5.79 16.40
N GLY A 90 8.74 6.03 15.12
CA GLY A 90 10.11 6.22 14.64
C GLY A 90 10.84 4.92 14.32
N ALA A 91 10.15 3.78 14.30
CA ALA A 91 10.67 2.50 13.84
C ALA A 91 10.43 2.33 12.33
N THR A 92 11.10 1.36 11.71
CA THR A 92 10.94 1.06 10.28
C THR A 92 10.05 -0.17 10.11
N LEU A 93 8.96 -0.07 9.36
CA LEU A 93 8.17 -1.23 8.98
C LEU A 93 8.82 -1.94 7.79
N GLN A 94 9.24 -3.20 7.98
CA GLN A 94 9.60 -4.08 6.88
C GLN A 94 8.36 -4.85 6.40
N THR A 95 7.91 -4.59 5.18
CA THR A 95 6.85 -5.37 4.57
C THR A 95 7.44 -6.58 3.88
N VAL A 96 7.21 -7.78 4.42
CA VAL A 96 7.89 -9.00 3.94
C VAL A 96 7.12 -9.65 2.81
N ASN A 97 7.81 -9.85 1.69
CA ASN A 97 7.28 -10.66 0.58
C ASN A 97 7.37 -12.15 0.96
N TRP A 98 6.29 -12.71 1.44
CA TRP A 98 6.18 -14.10 1.84
C TRP A 98 6.18 -15.12 0.67
N ARG A 99 6.19 -14.62 -0.59
CA ARG A 99 6.35 -15.46 -1.80
C ARG A 99 7.81 -15.73 -2.15
N LEU A 100 8.76 -15.13 -1.45
CA LEU A 100 10.18 -15.39 -1.60
C LEU A 100 10.52 -16.81 -1.11
N SER A 101 11.65 -17.36 -1.59
CA SER A 101 12.16 -18.61 -1.04
C SER A 101 12.52 -18.45 0.44
N PRO A 102 12.54 -19.55 1.23
CA PRO A 102 12.96 -19.50 2.63
C PRO A 102 14.33 -18.82 2.83
N GLU A 103 15.29 -19.09 1.94
CA GLU A 103 16.63 -18.50 1.97
C GLU A 103 16.60 -16.98 1.73
N GLN A 104 15.78 -16.53 0.79
CA GLN A 104 15.60 -15.11 0.51
C GLN A 104 14.86 -14.40 1.64
N ILE A 105 13.92 -15.06 2.32
CA ILE A 105 13.25 -14.53 3.52
C ILE A 105 14.28 -14.35 4.63
N VAL A 106 15.12 -15.35 4.90
CA VAL A 106 16.22 -15.24 5.89
C VAL A 106 17.13 -14.08 5.55
N TYR A 107 17.55 -13.99 4.30
CA TYR A 107 18.40 -12.89 3.83
C TYR A 107 17.75 -11.53 4.08
N THR A 108 16.51 -11.34 3.63
CA THR A 108 15.83 -10.02 3.70
C THR A 108 15.55 -9.58 5.13
N VAL A 109 15.14 -10.50 6.01
CA VAL A 109 14.87 -10.21 7.42
C VAL A 109 16.15 -9.87 8.18
N ASN A 110 17.22 -10.64 7.97
CA ASN A 110 18.50 -10.38 8.61
C ASN A 110 19.19 -9.12 8.06
N HIS A 111 19.14 -8.89 6.74
CA HIS A 111 19.72 -7.70 6.11
C HIS A 111 18.99 -6.41 6.53
N ALA A 112 17.68 -6.49 6.77
CA ALA A 112 16.91 -5.37 7.33
C ALA A 112 17.15 -5.20 8.85
N GLU A 113 17.81 -6.14 9.50
CA GLU A 113 18.03 -6.18 10.96
C GLU A 113 16.72 -6.18 11.76
N ALA A 114 15.69 -6.88 11.26
CA ALA A 114 14.38 -6.93 11.92
C ALA A 114 14.51 -7.54 13.34
N LYS A 115 14.02 -6.80 14.34
CA LYS A 115 14.06 -7.23 15.75
C LYS A 115 12.78 -7.90 16.20
N VAL A 116 11.66 -7.50 15.61
CA VAL A 116 10.34 -8.06 15.90
C VAL A 116 9.72 -8.54 14.59
N ILE A 117 9.09 -9.71 14.64
CA ILE A 117 8.23 -10.21 13.56
C ILE A 117 6.79 -10.21 14.04
N ILE A 118 5.91 -9.58 13.26
CA ILE A 118 4.46 -9.74 13.35
C ILE A 118 4.06 -10.73 12.25
N VAL A 119 3.46 -11.86 12.61
CA VAL A 119 3.22 -12.95 11.67
C VAL A 119 1.80 -13.48 11.77
N ASN A 120 1.10 -13.60 10.63
CA ASN A 120 -0.17 -14.30 10.56
C ASN A 120 0.05 -15.81 10.73
N ALA A 121 -0.86 -16.45 11.45
CA ALA A 121 -0.83 -17.90 11.75
C ALA A 121 -0.65 -18.77 10.50
N PHE A 122 -1.13 -18.33 9.35
CA PHE A 122 -0.93 -19.00 8.08
C PHE A 122 0.56 -19.22 7.72
N PHE A 123 1.43 -18.30 8.13
CA PHE A 123 2.87 -18.34 7.81
C PHE A 123 3.72 -18.99 8.89
N LEU A 124 3.13 -19.55 9.95
CA LEU A 124 3.89 -20.14 11.06
C LEU A 124 4.83 -21.27 10.63
N GLN A 125 4.37 -22.16 9.74
CA GLN A 125 5.23 -23.24 9.23
C GLN A 125 6.46 -22.70 8.50
N LEU A 126 6.27 -21.66 7.68
CA LEU A 126 7.35 -21.00 6.97
C LEU A 126 8.33 -20.35 7.98
N LEU A 127 7.82 -19.61 8.95
CA LEU A 127 8.64 -18.96 9.96
C LEU A 127 9.38 -19.99 10.82
N GLN A 128 8.75 -21.10 11.19
CA GLN A 128 9.36 -22.19 11.92
C GLN A 128 10.55 -22.79 11.17
N ALA A 129 10.39 -23.02 9.87
CA ALA A 129 11.45 -23.62 9.03
C ALA A 129 12.71 -22.73 8.91
N VAL A 130 12.59 -21.43 9.16
CA VAL A 130 13.71 -20.48 9.03
C VAL A 130 14.13 -19.86 10.35
N ARG A 131 13.41 -20.08 11.46
CA ARG A 131 13.57 -19.35 12.72
C ARG A 131 15.00 -19.35 13.25
N ASP A 132 15.68 -20.49 13.22
CA ASP A 132 17.06 -20.63 13.75
C ASP A 132 18.10 -19.85 12.93
N LYS A 133 17.75 -19.47 11.69
CA LYS A 133 18.59 -18.69 10.79
C LYS A 133 18.32 -17.18 10.90
N LEU A 134 17.27 -16.77 11.62
CA LEU A 134 16.90 -15.36 11.82
C LEU A 134 17.67 -14.81 13.03
N THR A 135 18.90 -14.35 12.79
CA THR A 135 19.86 -13.98 13.85
C THR A 135 19.52 -12.66 14.55
N THR A 136 18.77 -11.77 13.91
CA THR A 136 18.42 -10.45 14.44
C THR A 136 17.10 -10.43 15.20
N VAL A 137 16.21 -11.39 14.93
CA VAL A 137 14.84 -11.44 15.47
C VAL A 137 14.85 -11.88 16.93
N LYS A 138 14.32 -11.02 17.79
CA LYS A 138 14.25 -11.23 19.24
C LYS A 138 12.83 -11.56 19.72
N LYS A 139 11.79 -11.07 19.02
CA LYS A 139 10.40 -11.19 19.44
C LYS A 139 9.50 -11.58 18.27
N VAL A 140 8.46 -12.37 18.57
CA VAL A 140 7.44 -12.82 17.61
C VAL A 140 6.07 -12.47 18.16
N VAL A 141 5.29 -11.73 17.38
CA VAL A 141 3.87 -11.40 17.63
C VAL A 141 3.02 -12.18 16.64
N LEU A 142 2.12 -12.99 17.13
CA LEU A 142 1.26 -13.85 16.34
C LEU A 142 -0.07 -13.15 16.04
N ILE A 143 -0.50 -13.13 14.78
CA ILE A 143 -1.84 -12.76 14.36
C ILE A 143 -2.68 -14.03 14.18
N SER A 144 -3.79 -14.15 14.89
CA SER A 144 -4.77 -15.23 14.73
C SER A 144 -6.11 -14.68 14.28
N ASP A 145 -6.55 -15.09 13.07
CA ASP A 145 -7.80 -14.60 12.46
C ASP A 145 -9.08 -15.11 13.14
N ASP A 146 -8.98 -16.20 13.88
CA ASP A 146 -10.11 -16.83 14.58
C ASP A 146 -10.00 -16.72 16.11
N GLY A 147 -9.02 -15.96 16.60
CA GLY A 147 -8.72 -15.79 18.03
C GLY A 147 -8.16 -17.04 18.72
N LYS A 148 -7.88 -18.11 17.96
CA LYS A 148 -7.29 -19.33 18.49
C LYS A 148 -5.79 -19.34 18.25
N LYS A 149 -5.02 -19.51 19.30
CA LYS A 149 -3.58 -19.73 19.16
C LYS A 149 -3.35 -21.15 18.62
N PRO A 150 -2.78 -21.30 17.41
CA PRO A 150 -2.42 -22.61 16.92
C PRO A 150 -1.31 -23.22 17.78
N GLU A 151 -1.32 -24.55 17.90
CA GLU A 151 -0.16 -25.26 18.49
C GLU A 151 1.06 -25.06 17.60
N THR A 152 2.13 -24.56 18.18
CA THR A 152 3.38 -24.30 17.48
C THR A 152 4.57 -24.45 18.43
N PRO A 153 5.69 -25.04 17.99
CA PRO A 153 6.92 -25.05 18.76
C PRO A 153 7.65 -23.70 18.76
N LEU A 154 7.19 -22.73 17.97
CA LEU A 154 7.76 -21.38 17.97
C LEU A 154 7.46 -20.68 19.28
N ALA A 155 8.48 -20.07 19.89
CA ALA A 155 8.29 -19.15 20.99
C ALA A 155 7.58 -17.89 20.47
N VAL A 156 6.32 -17.71 20.87
CA VAL A 156 5.49 -16.55 20.58
C VAL A 156 5.46 -15.67 21.83
N ASP A 157 5.91 -14.41 21.69
CA ASP A 157 5.99 -13.47 22.81
C ASP A 157 4.63 -12.83 23.13
N ALA A 158 3.76 -12.67 22.12
CA ALA A 158 2.41 -12.14 22.29
C ALA A 158 1.49 -12.57 21.13
N GLU A 159 0.20 -12.69 21.40
CA GLU A 159 -0.82 -12.68 20.36
C GLU A 159 -1.25 -11.24 20.11
N TYR A 160 -1.53 -10.89 18.86
CA TYR A 160 -1.72 -9.51 18.41
C TYR A 160 -2.90 -8.82 19.11
N GLU A 161 -4.08 -9.45 19.13
CA GLU A 161 -5.27 -8.86 19.77
C GLU A 161 -5.13 -8.79 21.28
N GLU A 162 -4.52 -9.79 21.92
CA GLU A 162 -4.19 -9.76 23.35
C GLU A 162 -3.19 -8.64 23.67
N LEU A 163 -2.18 -8.45 22.80
CA LEU A 163 -1.20 -7.37 22.95
C LEU A 163 -1.89 -6.01 22.90
N LEU A 164 -2.81 -5.82 21.96
CA LEU A 164 -3.59 -4.59 21.85
C LEU A 164 -4.51 -4.41 23.07
N ALA A 165 -5.26 -5.43 23.46
CA ALA A 165 -6.19 -5.37 24.59
C ALA A 165 -5.51 -4.98 25.91
N ALA A 166 -4.26 -5.46 26.11
CA ALA A 166 -3.47 -5.15 27.28
C ALA A 166 -2.72 -3.78 27.18
N SER A 167 -2.89 -3.02 26.08
CA SER A 167 -2.17 -1.78 25.83
C SER A 167 -3.07 -0.57 26.02
N GLU A 168 -2.46 0.57 26.40
CA GLU A 168 -3.16 1.84 26.54
C GLU A 168 -3.67 2.36 25.19
N THR A 169 -4.81 3.06 25.22
CA THR A 169 -5.50 3.61 24.05
C THR A 169 -4.88 4.89 23.50
N ARG A 170 -3.92 5.46 24.23
CA ARG A 170 -3.20 6.68 23.85
C ARG A 170 -1.71 6.41 23.78
N TYR A 171 -1.09 6.90 22.72
CA TYR A 171 0.36 6.91 22.52
C TYR A 171 0.79 8.32 22.05
N ASP A 172 1.78 8.90 22.70
CA ASP A 172 2.30 10.21 22.30
C ASP A 172 3.32 10.04 21.16
N PHE A 173 2.81 9.95 19.94
CA PHE A 173 3.64 9.86 18.74
C PHE A 173 4.52 11.11 18.57
N PRO A 174 5.85 10.95 18.51
CA PRO A 174 6.76 12.10 18.36
C PRO A 174 6.56 12.82 17.01
N ASP A 175 6.92 14.10 16.97
CA ASP A 175 7.17 14.80 15.72
C ASP A 175 8.59 14.44 15.25
N LEU A 176 8.64 13.50 14.34
CA LEU A 176 9.88 12.99 13.76
C LEU A 176 10.43 13.96 12.70
N ASP A 177 11.73 13.86 12.41
CA ASP A 177 12.27 14.37 11.16
C ASP A 177 11.56 13.64 10.00
N GLU A 178 11.04 14.39 9.03
CA GLU A 178 10.32 13.84 7.89
C GLU A 178 11.18 12.93 7.00
N ASN A 179 12.51 13.02 7.11
CA ASN A 179 13.44 12.14 6.41
C ASN A 179 13.74 10.84 7.18
N THR A 180 13.16 10.66 8.38
CA THR A 180 13.25 9.38 9.11
C THR A 180 12.70 8.26 8.23
N ARG A 181 13.45 7.14 8.15
CA ARG A 181 13.01 5.94 7.42
C ARG A 181 11.72 5.41 8.03
N ALA A 182 10.68 5.30 7.22
CA ALA A 182 9.36 4.84 7.63
C ALA A 182 9.15 3.36 7.29
N THR A 183 9.56 2.95 6.09
CA THR A 183 9.32 1.61 5.59
C THR A 183 10.51 1.07 4.80
N THR A 184 10.61 -0.26 4.74
CA THR A 184 11.53 -0.97 3.85
C THR A 184 10.87 -2.23 3.30
N PHE A 185 11.22 -2.62 2.10
CA PHE A 185 10.83 -3.87 1.46
C PHE A 185 11.91 -4.32 0.49
N TYR A 186 11.75 -5.51 -0.10
CA TYR A 186 12.76 -6.08 -0.98
C TYR A 186 12.16 -6.45 -2.33
N THR A 187 12.85 -6.04 -3.39
CA THR A 187 12.49 -6.39 -4.76
C THR A 187 13.20 -7.69 -5.16
N THR A 188 12.49 -8.53 -5.94
CA THR A 188 13.11 -9.69 -6.59
C THR A 188 13.96 -9.19 -7.75
N GLY A 189 15.26 -9.06 -7.55
CA GLY A 189 16.18 -8.78 -8.67
C GLY A 189 16.22 -9.96 -9.65
N THR A 190 16.46 -9.69 -10.92
CA THR A 190 16.64 -10.72 -11.96
C THR A 190 17.95 -11.49 -11.79
N THR A 191 18.89 -10.98 -11.01
CA THR A 191 20.20 -11.56 -10.75
C THR A 191 20.62 -11.30 -9.31
N GLY A 192 20.80 -12.36 -8.51
CA GLY A 192 21.34 -12.27 -7.14
C GLY A 192 20.28 -12.14 -6.03
N ASN A 193 20.70 -11.66 -4.87
CA ASN A 193 19.84 -11.48 -3.71
C ASN A 193 18.84 -10.33 -3.91
N PRO A 194 17.64 -10.39 -3.28
CA PRO A 194 16.69 -9.29 -3.27
C PRO A 194 17.33 -7.97 -2.82
N LYS A 195 17.01 -6.88 -3.51
CA LYS A 195 17.53 -5.54 -3.19
C LYS A 195 16.56 -4.82 -2.27
N GLY A 196 17.09 -4.22 -1.20
CA GLY A 196 16.30 -3.42 -0.26
C GLY A 196 15.98 -2.05 -0.83
N VAL A 197 14.71 -1.67 -0.76
CA VAL A 197 14.20 -0.32 -1.03
C VAL A 197 13.62 0.22 0.26
N PHE A 198 13.85 1.49 0.56
CA PHE A 198 13.24 2.14 1.72
C PHE A 198 12.65 3.49 1.34
N PHE A 199 11.67 3.94 2.13
CA PHE A 199 11.10 5.27 2.02
C PHE A 199 11.06 5.97 3.37
N SER A 200 11.32 7.27 3.35
CA SER A 200 11.10 8.16 4.49
C SER A 200 9.62 8.56 4.60
N HIS A 201 9.25 9.16 5.72
CA HIS A 201 7.93 9.77 5.89
C HIS A 201 7.62 10.79 4.80
N ARG A 202 8.57 11.70 4.51
CA ARG A 202 8.44 12.73 3.47
C ARG A 202 8.10 12.13 2.12
N GLN A 203 8.85 11.10 1.70
CA GLN A 203 8.64 10.45 0.41
C GLN A 203 7.24 9.84 0.29
N LEU A 204 6.79 9.10 1.32
CA LEU A 204 5.46 8.48 1.34
C LEU A 204 4.34 9.53 1.35
N VAL A 205 4.48 10.62 2.10
CA VAL A 205 3.47 11.69 2.15
C VAL A 205 3.39 12.43 0.82
N LEU A 206 4.52 12.80 0.21
CA LEU A 206 4.53 13.49 -1.08
C LEU A 206 3.97 12.63 -2.20
N HIS A 207 4.34 11.34 -2.25
CA HIS A 207 3.73 10.39 -3.20
C HIS A 207 2.21 10.30 -3.00
N THR A 208 1.75 10.16 -1.75
CA THR A 208 0.32 10.12 -1.41
C THR A 208 -0.42 11.34 -1.93
N LEU A 209 0.11 12.54 -1.69
CA LEU A 209 -0.50 13.79 -2.15
C LEU A 209 -0.50 13.91 -3.68
N SER A 210 0.61 13.55 -4.33
CA SER A 210 0.73 13.59 -5.78
C SER A 210 -0.25 12.65 -6.48
N VAL A 211 -0.33 11.38 -6.04
CA VAL A 211 -1.26 10.41 -6.61
C VAL A 211 -2.71 10.81 -6.31
N THR A 212 -3.01 11.31 -5.11
CA THR A 212 -4.34 11.83 -4.78
C THR A 212 -4.76 12.96 -5.76
N ALA A 213 -3.86 13.90 -6.06
CA ALA A 213 -4.11 14.94 -7.05
C ALA A 213 -4.33 14.34 -8.45
N ALA A 214 -3.53 13.35 -8.83
CA ALA A 214 -3.61 12.72 -10.16
C ALA A 214 -4.91 11.93 -10.38
N VAL A 215 -5.42 11.22 -9.36
CA VAL A 215 -6.68 10.47 -9.45
C VAL A 215 -7.92 11.31 -9.12
N GLY A 216 -7.77 12.44 -8.46
CA GLY A 216 -8.89 13.30 -8.06
C GLY A 216 -9.15 14.47 -8.98
N ALA A 217 -8.10 15.17 -9.44
CA ALA A 217 -8.22 16.45 -10.14
C ALA A 217 -8.28 16.34 -11.67
N TYR A 218 -7.63 15.34 -12.26
CA TYR A 218 -7.60 15.19 -13.72
C TYR A 218 -8.82 14.45 -14.25
N HIS A 219 -9.16 14.70 -15.52
CA HIS A 219 -10.09 13.84 -16.23
C HIS A 219 -9.51 12.44 -16.35
N THR A 220 -10.09 11.50 -15.63
CA THR A 220 -9.77 10.08 -15.68
C THR A 220 -11.05 9.29 -15.46
N GLN A 221 -11.14 8.13 -16.05
CA GLN A 221 -12.24 7.20 -15.80
C GLN A 221 -12.14 6.64 -14.36
N CYS A 222 -10.93 6.33 -13.90
CA CYS A 222 -10.69 5.77 -12.56
C CYS A 222 -10.43 6.86 -11.50
N ARG A 223 -11.39 7.77 -11.29
CA ARG A 223 -11.30 8.74 -10.19
C ARG A 223 -11.45 8.07 -8.84
N CYS A 224 -10.63 8.51 -7.87
CA CYS A 224 -10.77 8.15 -6.47
C CYS A 224 -11.23 9.37 -5.67
N ARG A 225 -12.38 9.29 -5.04
CA ARG A 225 -13.04 10.37 -4.30
C ARG A 225 -13.36 9.93 -2.88
N SER A 226 -13.72 10.87 -2.03
CA SER A 226 -14.06 10.62 -0.62
C SER A 226 -15.33 9.79 -0.41
N ASP A 227 -16.18 9.63 -1.43
CA ASP A 227 -17.38 8.81 -1.41
C ASP A 227 -17.18 7.39 -1.99
N ASP A 228 -15.99 7.08 -2.49
CA ASP A 228 -15.62 5.75 -2.97
C ASP A 228 -15.48 4.74 -1.83
N VAL A 229 -15.52 3.47 -2.19
CA VAL A 229 -15.18 2.33 -1.34
C VAL A 229 -13.97 1.64 -1.94
N TYR A 230 -12.87 1.66 -1.22
CA TYR A 230 -11.57 1.18 -1.66
C TYR A 230 -11.31 -0.27 -1.25
N MET A 231 -10.79 -1.08 -2.17
CA MET A 231 -10.28 -2.42 -1.88
C MET A 231 -8.95 -2.66 -2.62
N PRO A 232 -7.83 -2.89 -1.90
CA PRO A 232 -6.57 -3.26 -2.54
C PRO A 232 -6.68 -4.65 -3.17
N LEU A 233 -6.12 -4.79 -4.38
CA LEU A 233 -5.92 -6.07 -5.05
C LEU A 233 -4.47 -6.17 -5.57
N THR A 234 -3.58 -5.44 -4.92
CA THR A 234 -2.13 -5.60 -4.97
C THR A 234 -1.64 -5.78 -3.55
N PRO A 235 -0.83 -6.80 -3.26
CA PRO A 235 -0.45 -7.12 -1.89
C PRO A 235 0.16 -5.93 -1.13
N MET A 236 -0.25 -5.74 0.12
CA MET A 236 0.23 -4.65 0.96
C MET A 236 1.74 -4.74 1.24
N PHE A 237 2.34 -5.92 1.15
CA PHE A 237 3.79 -6.06 1.22
C PHE A 237 4.52 -5.52 -0.01
N HIS A 238 3.85 -5.40 -1.16
CA HIS A 238 4.45 -4.94 -2.40
C HIS A 238 4.25 -3.45 -2.58
N VAL A 239 5.30 -2.68 -2.29
CA VAL A 239 5.31 -1.20 -2.38
C VAL A 239 4.06 -0.58 -1.72
N HIS A 240 3.69 -1.09 -0.51
CA HIS A 240 2.56 -0.60 0.29
C HIS A 240 1.21 -0.64 -0.47
N ALA A 241 0.94 -1.70 -1.25
CA ALA A 241 -0.21 -1.76 -2.17
C ALA A 241 -0.27 -0.49 -3.04
N TRP A 242 0.86 -0.14 -3.65
CA TRP A 242 1.06 1.06 -4.50
C TRP A 242 0.74 2.40 -3.80
N GLY A 243 0.83 2.46 -2.48
CA GLY A 243 0.56 3.64 -1.69
C GLY A 243 -0.93 3.96 -1.50
N PHE A 244 -1.84 3.20 -2.12
CA PHE A 244 -3.27 3.47 -2.04
C PHE A 244 -3.89 3.36 -0.64
N PRO A 245 -3.44 2.50 0.29
CA PRO A 245 -3.92 2.55 1.67
C PRO A 245 -3.69 3.88 2.37
N TYR A 246 -2.58 4.57 2.07
CA TYR A 246 -2.33 5.92 2.58
C TYR A 246 -3.27 6.96 1.92
N ILE A 247 -3.51 6.84 0.61
CA ILE A 247 -4.44 7.70 -0.14
C ILE A 247 -5.86 7.51 0.38
N ALA A 248 -6.31 6.26 0.51
CA ALA A 248 -7.63 5.92 1.04
C ALA A 248 -7.83 6.44 2.47
N THR A 249 -6.78 6.38 3.30
CA THR A 249 -6.79 6.94 4.65
C THR A 249 -6.86 8.46 4.62
N LEU A 250 -6.03 9.13 3.82
CA LEU A 250 -6.06 10.59 3.67
C LEU A 250 -7.45 11.10 3.26
N LEU A 251 -8.11 10.40 2.33
CA LEU A 251 -9.46 10.75 1.84
C LEU A 251 -10.59 10.33 2.81
N GLY A 252 -10.29 9.54 3.83
CA GLY A 252 -11.29 9.03 4.77
C GLY A 252 -12.34 8.13 4.12
N VAL A 253 -11.98 7.39 3.06
CA VAL A 253 -12.91 6.49 2.37
C VAL A 253 -13.10 5.19 3.15
N LYS A 254 -14.22 4.50 2.91
CA LYS A 254 -14.40 3.13 3.39
C LYS A 254 -13.34 2.23 2.77
N GLN A 255 -12.65 1.43 3.60
CA GLN A 255 -11.62 0.50 3.14
C GLN A 255 -12.04 -0.94 3.39
N VAL A 256 -11.85 -1.81 2.39
CA VAL A 256 -12.23 -3.23 2.44
C VAL A 256 -11.00 -4.07 2.13
N TYR A 257 -10.57 -4.90 3.06
CA TYR A 257 -9.38 -5.73 2.92
C TYR A 257 -9.77 -7.19 2.67
N PRO A 258 -9.41 -7.78 1.52
CA PRO A 258 -9.86 -9.12 1.13
C PRO A 258 -9.07 -10.26 1.81
N GLY A 259 -7.96 -9.97 2.47
CA GLY A 259 -7.03 -10.99 2.93
C GLY A 259 -6.30 -11.65 1.76
N MET A 260 -6.27 -12.97 1.75
CA MET A 260 -5.78 -13.74 0.60
C MET A 260 -6.71 -13.54 -0.62
N TYR A 261 -6.11 -13.42 -1.81
CA TYR A 261 -6.88 -13.16 -3.04
C TYR A 261 -7.55 -14.43 -3.55
N GLU A 262 -8.82 -14.56 -3.19
CA GLU A 262 -9.72 -15.61 -3.66
C GLU A 262 -10.84 -14.96 -4.46
N PRO A 263 -11.06 -15.32 -5.74
CA PRO A 263 -12.04 -14.66 -6.60
C PRO A 263 -13.45 -14.60 -6.00
N GLY A 264 -13.90 -15.70 -5.37
CA GLY A 264 -15.22 -15.77 -4.73
C GLY A 264 -15.35 -14.77 -3.58
N MET A 265 -14.35 -14.64 -2.71
CA MET A 265 -14.34 -13.68 -1.60
C MET A 265 -14.27 -12.24 -2.12
N ILE A 266 -13.40 -11.97 -3.11
CA ILE A 266 -13.28 -10.63 -3.73
C ILE A 266 -14.62 -10.18 -4.30
N LEU A 267 -15.27 -11.03 -5.10
CA LEU A 267 -16.58 -10.72 -5.70
C LEU A 267 -17.68 -10.56 -4.64
N LYS A 268 -17.69 -11.41 -3.61
CA LYS A 268 -18.59 -11.26 -2.46
C LYS A 268 -18.44 -9.89 -1.81
N LEU A 269 -17.20 -9.47 -1.56
CA LEU A 269 -16.90 -8.17 -0.95
C LEU A 269 -17.26 -7.00 -1.88
N ILE A 270 -16.99 -7.09 -3.19
CA ILE A 270 -17.40 -6.06 -4.16
C ILE A 270 -18.92 -5.83 -4.06
N GLN A 271 -19.72 -6.89 -4.03
CA GLN A 271 -21.17 -6.79 -3.96
C GLN A 271 -21.65 -6.31 -2.59
N ALA A 272 -21.20 -6.97 -1.51
CA ALA A 272 -21.68 -6.70 -0.16
C ALA A 272 -21.28 -5.33 0.37
N GLU A 273 -20.04 -4.91 0.11
CA GLU A 273 -19.49 -3.65 0.60
C GLU A 273 -19.59 -2.52 -0.42
N LYS A 274 -20.10 -2.81 -1.63
CA LYS A 274 -20.26 -1.86 -2.75
C LYS A 274 -18.94 -1.20 -3.13
N VAL A 275 -17.89 -2.02 -3.30
CA VAL A 275 -16.56 -1.55 -3.68
C VAL A 275 -16.62 -0.85 -5.04
N THR A 276 -16.06 0.34 -5.11
CA THR A 276 -16.06 1.17 -6.32
C THR A 276 -14.66 1.45 -6.88
N PHE A 277 -13.62 1.24 -6.07
CA PHE A 277 -12.26 1.55 -6.48
C PHE A 277 -11.26 0.49 -6.03
N SER A 278 -10.44 0.03 -6.96
CA SER A 278 -9.34 -0.92 -6.73
C SER A 278 -8.14 -0.63 -7.63
N HIS A 279 -7.06 -1.33 -7.38
CA HIS A 279 -5.90 -1.41 -8.26
C HIS A 279 -5.37 -2.85 -8.25
N CYS A 280 -4.90 -3.34 -9.40
CA CYS A 280 -4.35 -4.69 -9.50
C CYS A 280 -3.44 -4.86 -10.71
N VAL A 281 -2.79 -6.02 -10.79
CA VAL A 281 -2.09 -6.46 -12.00
C VAL A 281 -3.07 -7.14 -12.96
N PRO A 282 -2.78 -7.19 -14.29
CA PRO A 282 -3.70 -7.78 -15.27
C PRO A 282 -4.14 -9.21 -14.95
N THR A 283 -3.25 -10.04 -14.38
CA THR A 283 -3.55 -11.42 -14.01
C THR A 283 -4.64 -11.53 -12.93
N ILE A 284 -4.69 -10.60 -11.99
CA ILE A 284 -5.74 -10.55 -10.96
C ILE A 284 -7.08 -10.12 -11.58
N LEU A 285 -7.08 -9.12 -12.45
CA LEU A 285 -8.29 -8.72 -13.18
C LEU A 285 -8.84 -9.90 -14.00
N GLN A 286 -7.96 -10.60 -14.74
CA GLN A 286 -8.35 -11.77 -15.51
C GLN A 286 -8.91 -12.88 -14.63
N MET A 287 -8.25 -13.21 -13.52
CA MET A 287 -8.71 -14.20 -12.55
C MET A 287 -10.13 -13.90 -12.03
N ILE A 288 -10.41 -12.63 -11.73
CA ILE A 288 -11.74 -12.20 -11.26
C ILE A 288 -12.76 -12.34 -12.39
N LEU A 289 -12.48 -11.81 -13.58
CA LEU A 289 -13.43 -11.79 -14.72
C LEU A 289 -13.75 -13.18 -15.26
N THR A 290 -12.82 -14.12 -15.18
CA THR A 290 -13.00 -15.51 -15.64
C THR A 290 -13.56 -16.44 -14.55
N SER A 291 -13.69 -15.96 -13.32
CA SER A 291 -14.30 -16.73 -12.24
C SER A 291 -15.77 -17.04 -12.52
N PRO A 292 -16.24 -18.26 -12.28
CA PRO A 292 -17.67 -18.58 -12.38
C PRO A 292 -18.56 -17.64 -11.52
N ALA A 293 -18.07 -17.20 -10.37
CA ALA A 293 -18.78 -16.28 -9.49
C ALA A 293 -18.95 -14.86 -10.08
N ALA A 294 -18.18 -14.51 -11.12
CA ALA A 294 -18.33 -13.22 -11.78
C ALA A 294 -19.54 -13.14 -12.69
N LYS A 295 -20.14 -14.29 -13.10
CA LYS A 295 -21.21 -14.32 -14.09
C LYS A 295 -22.38 -13.41 -13.72
N ASP A 296 -22.82 -13.47 -12.47
CA ASP A 296 -23.99 -12.75 -11.96
C ASP A 296 -23.63 -11.51 -11.12
N ALA A 297 -22.34 -11.18 -11.02
CA ALA A 297 -21.88 -10.02 -10.27
C ALA A 297 -22.07 -8.72 -11.05
N ASP A 298 -22.69 -7.72 -10.45
CA ASP A 298 -22.71 -6.34 -10.99
C ASP A 298 -21.38 -5.65 -10.68
N LEU A 299 -20.60 -5.39 -11.74
CA LEU A 299 -19.30 -4.73 -11.68
C LEU A 299 -19.32 -3.33 -12.32
N SER A 300 -20.50 -2.81 -12.70
CA SER A 300 -20.65 -1.58 -13.47
C SER A 300 -20.18 -0.31 -12.75
N ARG A 301 -20.03 -0.36 -11.43
CA ARG A 301 -19.52 0.77 -10.63
C ARG A 301 -18.05 0.65 -10.25
N TRP A 302 -17.41 -0.45 -10.65
CA TRP A 302 -16.05 -0.76 -10.24
C TRP A 302 -15.02 -0.10 -11.17
N LYS A 303 -14.11 0.66 -10.59
CA LYS A 303 -13.01 1.36 -11.24
C LYS A 303 -11.70 0.71 -10.82
N VAL A 304 -10.83 0.40 -11.78
CA VAL A 304 -9.60 -0.35 -11.50
C VAL A 304 -8.40 0.30 -12.18
N ILE A 305 -7.41 0.70 -11.39
CA ILE A 305 -6.09 1.07 -11.91
C ILE A 305 -5.27 -0.20 -12.11
N ILE A 306 -4.79 -0.41 -13.32
CA ILE A 306 -3.99 -1.57 -13.71
C ILE A 306 -2.53 -1.18 -13.86
N GLY A 307 -1.62 -1.94 -13.26
CA GLY A 307 -0.18 -1.67 -13.35
C GLY A 307 0.66 -2.94 -13.16
N GLY A 308 1.96 -2.77 -13.02
CA GLY A 308 2.92 -3.88 -12.83
C GLY A 308 3.25 -4.68 -14.11
N SER A 309 2.40 -4.65 -15.12
CA SER A 309 2.67 -5.13 -16.46
C SER A 309 1.69 -4.51 -17.47
N GLN A 310 1.95 -4.69 -18.75
CA GLN A 310 1.09 -4.20 -19.82
C GLN A 310 -0.33 -4.79 -19.71
N LEU A 311 -1.35 -3.95 -19.77
CA LEU A 311 -2.75 -4.37 -19.86
C LEU A 311 -3.06 -4.79 -21.31
N PRO A 312 -3.35 -6.08 -21.58
CA PRO A 312 -3.74 -6.52 -22.91
C PRO A 312 -5.06 -5.85 -23.34
N ARG A 313 -5.12 -5.37 -24.58
CA ARG A 313 -6.31 -4.70 -25.14
C ARG A 313 -7.58 -5.55 -25.04
N GLY A 314 -7.46 -6.86 -25.27
CA GLY A 314 -8.58 -7.80 -25.13
C GLY A 314 -9.12 -7.90 -23.71
N LEU A 315 -8.25 -7.89 -22.70
CA LEU A 315 -8.67 -7.88 -21.28
C LEU A 315 -9.33 -6.55 -20.89
N ALA A 316 -8.80 -5.42 -21.39
CA ALA A 316 -9.41 -4.12 -21.17
C ALA A 316 -10.81 -4.02 -21.80
N LYS A 317 -10.99 -4.61 -22.99
CA LYS A 317 -12.29 -4.70 -23.66
C LYS A 317 -13.27 -5.57 -22.87
N MET A 318 -12.85 -6.74 -22.42
CA MET A 318 -13.65 -7.63 -21.56
C MET A 318 -14.11 -6.91 -20.26
N ALA A 319 -13.23 -6.13 -19.65
CA ALA A 319 -13.58 -5.34 -18.46
C ALA A 319 -14.66 -4.29 -18.77
N ARG A 320 -14.50 -3.55 -19.88
CA ARG A 320 -15.48 -2.53 -20.31
C ARG A 320 -16.84 -3.13 -20.67
N GLU A 321 -16.87 -4.31 -21.29
CA GLU A 321 -18.13 -5.04 -21.58
C GLU A 321 -18.90 -5.41 -20.30
N ARG A 322 -18.20 -5.49 -19.17
CA ARG A 322 -18.78 -5.67 -17.81
C ARG A 322 -19.06 -4.34 -17.10
N GLY A 323 -18.92 -3.22 -17.79
CA GLY A 323 -19.11 -1.88 -17.22
C GLY A 323 -17.97 -1.38 -16.31
N ILE A 324 -16.86 -2.12 -16.24
CA ILE A 324 -15.72 -1.75 -15.40
C ILE A 324 -14.92 -0.63 -16.08
N GLU A 325 -14.65 0.44 -15.35
CA GLU A 325 -13.71 1.46 -15.80
C GLU A 325 -12.27 1.01 -15.51
N VAL A 326 -11.42 0.97 -16.52
CA VAL A 326 -10.01 0.62 -16.37
C VAL A 326 -9.10 1.76 -16.81
N ASN A 327 -8.00 1.94 -16.09
CA ASN A 327 -6.97 2.89 -16.41
C ASN A 327 -5.60 2.31 -16.05
N VAL A 328 -4.56 2.55 -16.86
CA VAL A 328 -3.22 2.04 -16.59
C VAL A 328 -2.39 3.04 -15.80
N GLY A 329 -1.66 2.53 -14.80
CA GLY A 329 -0.59 3.23 -14.11
C GLY A 329 0.76 2.57 -14.38
N TYR A 330 1.81 3.37 -14.42
CA TYR A 330 3.19 2.92 -14.56
C TYR A 330 4.05 3.44 -13.41
N GLY A 331 5.03 2.65 -13.04
CA GLY A 331 6.03 2.96 -12.05
C GLY A 331 6.90 1.76 -11.71
N MET A 332 7.76 1.93 -10.73
CA MET A 332 8.70 0.92 -10.25
C MET A 332 8.67 0.88 -8.73
N SER A 333 9.20 -0.18 -8.16
CA SER A 333 9.31 -0.30 -6.68
C SER A 333 10.04 0.89 -6.06
N GLU A 334 11.07 1.37 -6.73
CA GLU A 334 11.91 2.49 -6.31
C GLU A 334 11.19 3.85 -6.37
N THR A 335 10.10 3.95 -7.14
CA THR A 335 9.34 5.19 -7.32
C THR A 335 8.05 5.27 -6.49
N CYS A 336 7.85 4.40 -5.50
CA CYS A 336 6.81 4.42 -4.46
C CYS A 336 5.35 4.04 -4.85
N PRO A 337 4.95 3.42 -5.94
CA PRO A 337 5.64 3.23 -7.21
C PRO A 337 5.16 4.16 -8.32
N VAL A 338 4.00 4.84 -8.18
CA VAL A 338 3.28 5.49 -9.30
C VAL A 338 4.03 6.71 -9.80
N ILE A 339 4.33 6.71 -11.10
CA ILE A 339 4.99 7.83 -11.79
C ILE A 339 4.07 8.44 -12.85
N SER A 340 3.25 7.62 -13.51
CA SER A 340 2.33 8.09 -14.52
C SER A 340 1.00 7.34 -14.48
N LEU A 341 -0.03 7.99 -15.00
CA LEU A 341 -1.37 7.46 -15.16
C LEU A 341 -1.88 7.75 -16.56
N ALA A 342 -2.63 6.82 -17.15
CA ALA A 342 -3.19 6.94 -18.50
C ALA A 342 -4.38 7.92 -18.55
N ASN A 343 -4.21 9.10 -17.96
CA ASN A 343 -5.20 10.15 -17.96
C ASN A 343 -5.32 10.79 -19.36
N PRO A 344 -6.47 10.75 -20.03
CA PRO A 344 -6.65 11.33 -21.35
C PRO A 344 -6.45 12.85 -21.34
N LYS A 345 -5.97 13.41 -22.46
CA LYS A 345 -5.99 14.85 -22.70
C LYS A 345 -7.42 15.28 -23.03
N GLU A 346 -7.75 16.56 -22.83
CA GLU A 346 -9.10 17.08 -23.02
C GLU A 346 -9.67 16.75 -24.41
N HIS A 347 -8.91 16.97 -25.49
CA HIS A 347 -9.36 16.67 -26.86
C HIS A 347 -9.60 15.19 -27.13
N MET A 348 -9.03 14.27 -26.31
CA MET A 348 -9.22 12.83 -26.44
C MET A 348 -10.56 12.35 -25.83
N LEU A 349 -11.19 13.20 -25.00
CA LEU A 349 -12.49 12.88 -24.38
C LEU A 349 -13.62 12.81 -25.41
N ALA A 350 -13.47 13.50 -26.55
CA ALA A 350 -14.40 13.45 -27.65
C ALA A 350 -14.17 12.29 -28.64
N TRP A 351 -13.13 11.47 -28.44
CA TRP A 351 -12.85 10.32 -29.31
C TRP A 351 -13.85 9.19 -29.07
N ASP A 352 -14.00 8.32 -30.06
CA ASP A 352 -14.80 7.11 -29.93
C ASP A 352 -14.22 6.15 -28.88
N ALA A 353 -15.04 5.20 -28.43
CA ALA A 353 -14.69 4.28 -27.34
C ALA A 353 -13.45 3.42 -27.64
N GLU A 354 -13.23 3.03 -28.90
CA GLU A 354 -12.07 2.20 -29.29
C GLU A 354 -10.78 3.02 -29.21
N ARG A 355 -10.78 4.27 -29.68
CA ARG A 355 -9.64 5.17 -29.58
C ARG A 355 -9.34 5.56 -28.12
N GLN A 356 -10.39 5.78 -27.30
CA GLN A 356 -10.22 6.02 -25.88
C GLN A 356 -9.62 4.79 -25.17
N LEU A 357 -10.01 3.58 -25.57
CA LEU A 357 -9.41 2.34 -25.05
C LEU A 357 -7.91 2.30 -25.32
N ASP A 358 -7.47 2.67 -26.52
CA ASP A 358 -6.04 2.71 -26.87
C ASP A 358 -5.24 3.76 -26.06
N VAL A 359 -5.90 4.77 -25.51
CA VAL A 359 -5.26 5.74 -24.59
C VAL A 359 -5.10 5.15 -23.19
N VAL A 360 -6.17 4.56 -22.63
CA VAL A 360 -6.18 4.14 -21.23
C VAL A 360 -5.36 2.87 -20.94
N ILE A 361 -4.96 2.14 -21.99
CA ILE A 361 -4.05 0.97 -21.86
C ILE A 361 -2.55 1.32 -21.99
N LYS A 362 -2.22 2.59 -22.23
CA LYS A 362 -0.81 3.07 -22.28
C LYS A 362 -0.32 3.44 -20.90
N THR A 363 0.99 3.62 -20.74
CA THR A 363 1.62 4.05 -19.49
C THR A 363 1.19 5.44 -19.02
N GLY A 364 0.65 6.26 -19.93
CA GLY A 364 0.02 7.52 -19.60
C GLY A 364 0.96 8.72 -19.50
N ARG A 365 0.60 9.68 -18.66
CA ARG A 365 1.32 10.95 -18.46
C ARG A 365 1.85 11.02 -17.04
N PRO A 366 3.00 11.70 -16.82
CA PRO A 366 3.53 11.92 -15.48
C PRO A 366 2.49 12.52 -14.54
N ILE A 367 2.50 12.05 -13.30
CA ILE A 367 1.69 12.64 -12.20
C ILE A 367 2.36 13.92 -11.70
N PRO A 368 1.68 14.78 -10.92
CA PRO A 368 2.28 15.98 -10.36
C PRO A 368 3.61 15.72 -9.66
N LEU A 369 4.59 16.59 -9.86
CA LEU A 369 5.96 16.49 -9.31
C LEU A 369 6.80 15.32 -9.86
N ALA A 370 6.37 14.65 -10.91
CA ALA A 370 7.17 13.66 -11.62
C ALA A 370 7.68 14.23 -12.94
N ASP A 371 8.99 14.35 -13.08
CA ASP A 371 9.65 14.64 -14.34
C ASP A 371 10.02 13.31 -15.00
N VAL A 372 9.61 13.12 -16.25
CA VAL A 372 9.87 11.90 -17.01
C VAL A 372 10.33 12.29 -18.42
N GLU A 373 11.49 11.80 -18.80
CA GLU A 373 12.10 12.03 -20.10
C GLU A 373 12.46 10.71 -20.78
N ILE A 374 12.62 10.73 -22.09
CA ILE A 374 13.31 9.67 -22.83
C ILE A 374 14.64 10.21 -23.34
N VAL A 375 15.69 9.45 -23.16
CA VAL A 375 17.05 9.86 -23.51
C VAL A 375 17.73 8.83 -24.40
N ASP A 376 18.76 9.28 -25.12
CA ASP A 376 19.67 8.40 -25.85
C ASP A 376 20.76 7.81 -24.92
N PRO A 377 21.65 6.93 -25.41
CA PRO A 377 22.73 6.35 -24.60
C PRO A 377 23.76 7.35 -24.05
N LEU A 378 23.71 8.62 -24.46
CA LEU A 378 24.55 9.71 -23.99
C LEU A 378 23.79 10.69 -23.08
N ASP A 379 22.63 10.28 -22.58
CA ASP A 379 21.72 11.08 -21.75
C ASP A 379 21.15 12.33 -22.44
N ALA A 380 21.19 12.41 -23.78
CA ALA A 380 20.59 13.51 -24.51
C ALA A 380 19.07 13.29 -24.69
N PRO A 381 18.22 14.32 -24.41
CA PRO A 381 16.77 14.19 -24.55
C PRO A 381 16.34 13.86 -25.97
N LEU A 382 15.40 12.93 -26.10
CA LEU A 382 14.81 12.49 -27.36
C LEU A 382 13.36 13.05 -27.53
N PRO A 383 12.88 13.20 -28.79
CA PRO A 383 11.54 13.69 -29.05
C PRO A 383 10.44 12.77 -28.52
N HIS A 384 9.43 13.34 -27.85
CA HIS A 384 8.21 12.63 -27.44
C HIS A 384 7.19 12.54 -28.60
N ASP A 385 7.57 11.96 -29.71
CA ASP A 385 6.79 11.88 -30.97
C ASP A 385 5.95 10.57 -31.06
N GLY A 386 6.06 9.69 -30.07
CA GLY A 386 5.39 8.38 -30.05
C GLY A 386 6.01 7.33 -31.01
N LYS A 387 7.19 7.60 -31.56
CA LYS A 387 7.94 6.74 -32.49
C LYS A 387 9.38 6.53 -32.05
N THR A 388 10.04 7.57 -31.57
CA THR A 388 11.42 7.53 -31.13
C THR A 388 11.52 6.68 -29.84
N VAL A 389 12.46 5.73 -29.86
CA VAL A 389 12.70 4.82 -28.73
C VAL A 389 13.95 5.30 -27.99
N GLY A 390 13.87 5.38 -26.66
CA GLY A 390 14.97 5.74 -25.78
C GLY A 390 14.84 5.10 -24.41
N GLU A 391 15.82 5.37 -23.55
CA GLU A 391 15.77 4.99 -22.14
C GLU A 391 14.86 5.98 -21.38
N VAL A 392 14.02 5.44 -20.48
CA VAL A 392 13.15 6.27 -19.64
C VAL A 392 13.90 6.67 -18.38
N VAL A 393 14.12 7.95 -18.23
CA VAL A 393 14.71 8.55 -17.01
C VAL A 393 13.67 9.36 -16.27
N MET A 394 13.78 9.40 -14.94
CA MET A 394 12.78 10.06 -14.12
C MET A 394 13.39 10.73 -12.88
N ARG A 395 12.72 11.78 -12.41
CA ARG A 395 13.05 12.48 -11.18
C ARG A 395 11.77 12.82 -10.43
N THR A 396 11.77 12.56 -9.11
CA THR A 396 10.65 12.90 -8.23
C THR A 396 11.13 13.22 -6.82
N PRO A 397 10.35 13.95 -6.00
CA PRO A 397 10.72 14.21 -4.61
C PRO A 397 10.56 12.99 -3.68
N TRP A 398 10.13 11.86 -4.23
CA TRP A 398 10.01 10.58 -3.49
C TRP A 398 10.88 9.46 -4.06
N LEU A 399 11.77 9.74 -5.01
CA LEU A 399 12.77 8.81 -5.54
C LEU A 399 14.08 8.92 -4.76
#